data_2b51a9f56045734f419f769411265c02
#
_entry.id   2b51a9f56045734f419f769411265c02
#
_cell.length_a   1.000
_cell.length_b   1.000
_cell.length_c   1.000
_cell.angle_alpha   90.00
_cell.angle_beta   90.00
_cell.angle_gamma   90.00
#
_symmetry.space_group_name_H-M   'P 1'
#
loop_
_entity.id
_entity.type
_entity.pdbx_description
1 polymer ?
#
loop_
_entity_poly.entity_id
_entity_poly.type
_entity_poly.pdbx_seq_one_letter_code
_entity_poly.pdbx_strand_id
1 'polypeptide(L)'
;MKRFFIIWLSLLCVLCCQAQQRHALIVAIANYPKESGWNSIHSNNDLQILLPQFDRLGFRINTLTDKHATKKNIIQALQHLIKQLKAGDDVCLHFSCHGQQMEDDNGDEADELDEALIPYDAQSTYQKGIYEGENHLRDDELEKFLISIRQKIGIDGSVLITFDACHSGTANRIEEYVEDDDAPIRGTNVIFSSNPFYIAPGNKHIERKTKLAQQNGLSPICIISACQPFQRNFETKVGNSYYGTLSYSLYKVLIYISTLENLRKAGVGKSPNQSFLFY
;
A
#
# COMPACT_ATOMS: atom_id res chain seq x y z
N MET A 1 -35.66 -39.93 18.19
CA MET A 1 -35.65 -38.46 18.17
C MET A 1 -34.30 -37.83 18.65
N LYS A 2 -33.69 -38.30 19.75
CA LYS A 2 -32.41 -37.71 20.25
C LYS A 2 -31.21 -37.81 19.29
N ARG A 3 -31.09 -38.88 18.46
CA ARG A 3 -29.96 -39.04 17.49
C ARG A 3 -30.05 -38.12 16.28
N PHE A 4 -31.23 -37.74 15.82
CA PHE A 4 -31.42 -36.79 14.72
C PHE A 4 -31.08 -35.35 15.13
N PHE A 5 -31.31 -34.98 16.39
CA PHE A 5 -31.00 -33.64 16.91
C PHE A 5 -29.50 -33.39 17.01
N ILE A 6 -28.71 -34.43 17.35
CA ILE A 6 -27.24 -34.32 17.45
C ILE A 6 -26.58 -34.15 16.05
N ILE A 7 -27.12 -34.83 15.03
CA ILE A 7 -26.64 -34.74 13.65
C ILE A 7 -26.95 -33.32 13.08
N TRP A 8 -28.13 -32.77 13.40
CA TRP A 8 -28.50 -31.41 13.00
C TRP A 8 -27.65 -30.34 13.70
N LEU A 9 -27.31 -30.52 14.97
CA LEU A 9 -26.45 -29.60 15.71
C LEU A 9 -25.00 -29.66 15.22
N SER A 10 -24.48 -30.84 14.84
CA SER A 10 -23.13 -30.96 14.26
C SER A 10 -23.06 -30.39 12.84
N LEU A 11 -24.16 -30.49 12.06
CA LEU A 11 -24.23 -29.86 10.73
C LEU A 11 -24.29 -28.33 10.81
N LEU A 12 -24.96 -27.77 11.84
CA LEU A 12 -25.00 -26.32 12.08
C LEU A 12 -23.64 -25.76 12.51
N CYS A 13 -22.84 -26.51 13.27
CA CYS A 13 -21.49 -26.10 13.65
C CYS A 13 -20.48 -26.09 12.48
N VAL A 14 -20.69 -26.95 11.47
CA VAL A 14 -19.81 -26.99 10.28
C VAL A 14 -20.04 -25.78 9.36
N LEU A 15 -21.22 -25.14 9.44
CA LEU A 15 -21.56 -23.97 8.62
C LEU A 15 -20.97 -22.65 9.10
N CYS A 16 -20.39 -22.60 10.32
CA CYS A 16 -19.85 -21.34 10.90
C CYS A 16 -18.33 -21.19 10.83
N CYS A 17 -17.57 -22.21 10.40
CA CYS A 17 -16.13 -22.07 10.24
C CYS A 17 -15.80 -21.64 8.80
N GLN A 18 -16.11 -20.40 8.45
CA GLN A 18 -15.54 -19.84 7.22
C GLN A 18 -14.04 -19.64 7.48
N ALA A 19 -13.23 -20.37 6.70
CA ALA A 19 -11.77 -20.19 6.77
C ALA A 19 -11.44 -18.72 6.43
N GLN A 20 -10.67 -18.07 7.30
CA GLN A 20 -10.06 -16.77 7.10
C GLN A 20 -9.42 -16.74 5.70
N GLN A 21 -9.74 -15.70 4.93
CA GLN A 21 -9.18 -15.53 3.60
C GLN A 21 -8.18 -14.38 3.60
N ARG A 22 -7.21 -14.48 2.70
CA ARG A 22 -6.20 -13.44 2.48
C ARG A 22 -6.45 -12.80 1.13
N HIS A 23 -6.58 -11.49 1.10
CA HIS A 23 -6.82 -10.70 -0.11
C HIS A 23 -5.68 -9.72 -0.34
N ALA A 24 -5.21 -9.61 -1.58
CA ALA A 24 -4.22 -8.61 -1.98
C ALA A 24 -4.74 -7.77 -3.14
N LEU A 25 -4.61 -6.44 -3.03
CA LEU A 25 -4.71 -5.52 -4.15
C LEU A 25 -3.35 -4.89 -4.38
N ILE A 26 -2.77 -5.11 -5.55
CA ILE A 26 -1.47 -4.59 -5.94
C ILE A 26 -1.66 -3.63 -7.10
N VAL A 27 -1.29 -2.37 -6.90
CA VAL A 27 -1.26 -1.32 -7.93
C VAL A 27 0.20 -1.07 -8.28
N ALA A 28 0.57 -1.30 -9.56
CA ALA A 28 1.93 -1.11 -10.04
C ALA A 28 1.92 -0.32 -11.36
N ILE A 29 2.40 0.91 -11.34
CA ILE A 29 2.38 1.81 -12.49
C ILE A 29 3.82 2.15 -12.86
N ALA A 30 4.29 1.56 -13.95
CA ALA A 30 5.65 1.76 -14.45
C ALA A 30 5.72 2.77 -15.59
N ASN A 31 4.73 2.74 -16.48
CA ASN A 31 4.72 3.55 -17.70
C ASN A 31 3.54 4.51 -17.67
N TYR A 32 3.83 5.77 -17.52
CA TYR A 32 2.85 6.85 -17.58
C TYR A 32 2.70 7.41 -18.99
N PRO A 33 1.57 8.04 -19.34
CA PRO A 33 1.43 8.77 -20.59
C PRO A 33 2.51 9.86 -20.71
N LYS A 34 3.11 10.03 -21.89
CA LYS A 34 4.18 11.05 -22.08
C LYS A 34 3.70 12.47 -21.75
N GLU A 35 2.43 12.75 -22.05
CA GLU A 35 1.77 14.03 -21.79
C GLU A 35 1.47 14.29 -20.32
N SER A 36 1.54 13.27 -19.48
CA SER A 36 1.27 13.41 -18.03
C SER A 36 2.37 14.17 -17.28
N GLY A 37 3.57 14.25 -17.86
CA GLY A 37 4.75 14.84 -17.22
C GLY A 37 5.45 13.92 -16.20
N TRP A 38 5.02 12.67 -16.07
CA TRP A 38 5.65 11.67 -15.21
C TRP A 38 6.67 10.83 -15.97
N ASN A 39 7.83 10.59 -15.37
CA ASN A 39 8.83 9.67 -15.87
C ASN A 39 8.41 8.21 -15.66
N SER A 40 8.92 7.29 -16.49
CA SER A 40 8.78 5.86 -16.23
C SER A 40 9.63 5.43 -15.04
N ILE A 41 9.12 4.44 -14.30
CA ILE A 41 9.77 3.76 -13.17
C ILE A 41 9.66 2.24 -13.33
N HIS A 42 10.23 1.44 -12.41
CA HIS A 42 10.31 0.00 -12.59
C HIS A 42 9.29 -0.81 -11.76
N SER A 43 8.10 -0.26 -11.52
CA SER A 43 7.03 -0.94 -10.75
C SER A 43 6.60 -2.29 -11.32
N ASN A 44 6.79 -2.51 -12.64
CA ASN A 44 6.55 -3.82 -13.26
C ASN A 44 7.50 -4.90 -12.72
N ASN A 45 8.74 -4.54 -12.40
CA ASN A 45 9.70 -5.48 -11.78
C ASN A 45 9.25 -5.84 -10.36
N ASP A 46 8.71 -4.88 -9.61
CA ASP A 46 8.17 -5.12 -8.28
C ASP A 46 7.03 -6.12 -8.32
N LEU A 47 6.11 -5.94 -9.25
CA LEU A 47 5.00 -6.87 -9.45
C LEU A 47 5.50 -8.29 -9.74
N GLN A 48 6.50 -8.44 -10.61
CA GLN A 48 7.05 -9.75 -10.98
C GLN A 48 7.63 -10.51 -9.78
N ILE A 49 8.28 -9.82 -8.85
CA ILE A 49 8.86 -10.46 -7.66
C ILE A 49 7.84 -10.70 -6.55
N LEU A 50 6.82 -9.83 -6.42
CA LEU A 50 5.84 -9.91 -5.34
C LEU A 50 4.73 -10.94 -5.61
N LEU A 51 4.20 -11.02 -6.85
CA LEU A 51 3.08 -11.91 -7.19
C LEU A 51 3.31 -13.37 -6.76
N PRO A 52 4.46 -14.02 -7.08
CA PRO A 52 4.68 -15.40 -6.68
C PRO A 52 4.70 -15.59 -5.16
N GLN A 53 5.07 -14.57 -4.40
CA GLN A 53 5.12 -14.66 -2.94
C GLN A 53 3.73 -14.56 -2.33
N PHE A 54 2.90 -13.63 -2.80
CA PHE A 54 1.51 -13.52 -2.38
C PHE A 54 0.71 -14.79 -2.73
N ASP A 55 0.92 -15.36 -3.92
CA ASP A 55 0.29 -16.61 -4.33
C ASP A 55 0.69 -17.77 -3.39
N ARG A 56 1.99 -17.94 -3.10
CA ARG A 56 2.49 -18.95 -2.14
C ARG A 56 1.89 -18.81 -0.75
N LEU A 57 1.61 -17.59 -0.32
CA LEU A 57 0.99 -17.31 0.97
C LEU A 57 -0.54 -17.44 0.93
N GLY A 58 -1.11 -17.85 -0.21
CA GLY A 58 -2.54 -18.13 -0.36
C GLY A 58 -3.41 -16.88 -0.47
N PHE A 59 -2.86 -15.77 -0.92
CA PHE A 59 -3.64 -14.56 -1.19
C PHE A 59 -4.49 -14.70 -2.46
N ARG A 60 -5.71 -14.21 -2.41
CA ARG A 60 -6.50 -13.89 -3.60
C ARG A 60 -6.04 -12.53 -4.11
N ILE A 61 -5.37 -12.53 -5.25
CA ILE A 61 -4.67 -11.35 -5.76
C ILE A 61 -5.50 -10.68 -6.84
N ASN A 62 -5.67 -9.36 -6.71
CA ASN A 62 -6.11 -8.47 -7.77
C ASN A 62 -4.98 -7.49 -8.10
N THR A 63 -4.71 -7.28 -9.39
CA THR A 63 -3.64 -6.38 -9.85
C THR A 63 -4.19 -5.32 -10.79
N LEU A 64 -3.70 -4.09 -10.63
CA LEU A 64 -3.90 -3.00 -11.58
C LEU A 64 -2.54 -2.49 -12.03
N THR A 65 -2.33 -2.45 -13.33
CA THR A 65 -1.04 -2.03 -13.92
C THR A 65 -1.23 -0.97 -14.99
N ASP A 66 -0.30 -0.02 -15.06
CA ASP A 66 -0.22 1.01 -16.08
C ASP A 66 -1.61 1.57 -16.46
N LYS A 67 -1.99 1.56 -17.74
CA LYS A 67 -3.27 2.09 -18.24
C LYS A 67 -4.54 1.53 -17.56
N HIS A 68 -4.43 0.42 -16.86
CA HIS A 68 -5.53 -0.15 -16.08
C HIS A 68 -5.59 0.39 -14.65
N ALA A 69 -4.55 1.08 -14.19
CA ALA A 69 -4.46 1.68 -12.86
C ALA A 69 -4.87 3.17 -12.86
N THR A 70 -5.97 3.51 -13.52
CA THR A 70 -6.58 4.84 -13.41
C THR A 70 -7.19 5.03 -12.03
N LYS A 71 -7.34 6.28 -11.55
CA LYS A 71 -8.02 6.57 -10.27
C LYS A 71 -9.36 5.86 -10.17
N LYS A 72 -10.19 5.98 -11.21
CA LYS A 72 -11.49 5.32 -11.26
C LYS A 72 -11.39 3.80 -11.06
N ASN A 73 -10.45 3.14 -11.73
CA ASN A 73 -10.31 1.70 -11.64
C ASN A 73 -9.76 1.26 -10.27
N ILE A 74 -8.87 2.04 -9.67
CA ILE A 74 -8.36 1.80 -8.31
C ILE A 74 -9.51 1.88 -7.31
N ILE A 75 -10.34 2.92 -7.38
CA ILE A 75 -11.53 3.06 -6.54
C ILE A 75 -12.50 1.90 -6.73
N GLN A 76 -12.76 1.48 -7.97
CA GLN A 76 -13.62 0.34 -8.25
C GLN A 76 -13.05 -0.97 -7.70
N ALA A 77 -11.73 -1.17 -7.79
CA ALA A 77 -11.08 -2.35 -7.22
C ALA A 77 -11.19 -2.39 -5.68
N LEU A 78 -11.00 -1.25 -5.00
CA LEU A 78 -11.20 -1.12 -3.56
C LEU A 78 -12.66 -1.42 -3.17
N GLN A 79 -13.63 -0.85 -3.88
CA GLN A 79 -15.06 -1.13 -3.66
C GLN A 79 -15.41 -2.60 -3.87
N HIS A 80 -14.83 -3.23 -4.90
CA HIS A 80 -15.02 -4.64 -5.19
C HIS A 80 -14.41 -5.52 -4.09
N LEU A 81 -13.21 -5.19 -3.65
CA LEU A 81 -12.54 -5.86 -2.53
C LEU A 81 -13.44 -5.82 -1.29
N ILE A 82 -13.93 -4.63 -0.88
CA ILE A 82 -14.80 -4.48 0.30
C ILE A 82 -16.05 -5.36 0.21
N LYS A 83 -16.65 -5.51 -0.98
CA LYS A 83 -17.83 -6.38 -1.17
C LYS A 83 -17.51 -7.86 -0.94
N GLN A 84 -16.29 -8.29 -1.21
CA GLN A 84 -15.86 -9.68 -1.07
C GLN A 84 -15.45 -10.05 0.35
N LEU A 85 -14.99 -9.05 1.13
CA LEU A 85 -14.45 -9.25 2.48
C LEU A 85 -15.50 -9.78 3.46
N LYS A 86 -15.01 -10.57 4.41
CA LYS A 86 -15.75 -11.13 5.54
C LYS A 86 -15.01 -10.85 6.84
N ALA A 87 -15.71 -10.99 7.95
CA ALA A 87 -15.10 -10.89 9.27
C ALA A 87 -13.95 -11.91 9.42
N GLY A 88 -12.82 -11.44 9.94
CA GLY A 88 -11.62 -12.22 10.16
C GLY A 88 -10.67 -12.31 8.94
N ASP A 89 -11.01 -11.75 7.77
CA ASP A 89 -10.12 -11.78 6.60
C ASP A 89 -8.89 -10.89 6.81
N ASP A 90 -7.77 -11.28 6.15
CA ASP A 90 -6.57 -10.46 6.07
C ASP A 90 -6.50 -9.73 4.72
N VAL A 91 -6.11 -8.46 4.75
CA VAL A 91 -6.01 -7.62 3.57
C VAL A 91 -4.61 -7.04 3.44
N CYS A 92 -4.01 -7.17 2.25
CA CYS A 92 -2.79 -6.47 1.88
C CYS A 92 -3.07 -5.54 0.70
N LEU A 93 -2.75 -4.25 0.87
CA LEU A 93 -2.77 -3.26 -0.20
C LEU A 93 -1.32 -2.85 -0.47
N HIS A 94 -0.90 -2.91 -1.73
CA HIS A 94 0.45 -2.48 -2.13
C HIS A 94 0.35 -1.51 -3.29
N PHE A 95 0.95 -0.32 -3.13
CA PHE A 95 1.03 0.71 -4.15
C PHE A 95 2.48 0.94 -4.53
N SER A 96 2.82 0.66 -5.78
CA SER A 96 4.12 0.91 -6.39
C SER A 96 3.90 1.86 -7.57
N CYS A 97 4.09 3.17 -7.32
CA CYS A 97 3.78 4.23 -8.26
C CYS A 97 4.52 5.52 -7.89
N HIS A 98 4.30 6.60 -8.61
CA HIS A 98 4.70 7.93 -8.15
C HIS A 98 3.81 8.42 -7.02
N GLY A 99 4.35 9.36 -6.23
CA GLY A 99 3.62 10.16 -5.26
C GLY A 99 3.91 11.64 -5.44
N GLN A 100 3.01 12.50 -4.94
CA GLN A 100 3.15 13.96 -4.99
C GLN A 100 2.45 14.57 -3.78
N GLN A 101 3.04 15.63 -3.22
CA GLN A 101 2.31 16.51 -2.29
C GLN A 101 1.38 17.44 -3.06
N MET A 102 0.21 17.66 -2.48
CA MET A 102 -0.79 18.60 -2.98
C MET A 102 -1.11 19.64 -1.91
N GLU A 103 -1.59 20.78 -2.33
CA GLU A 103 -2.16 21.75 -1.40
C GLU A 103 -3.37 21.14 -0.69
N ASP A 104 -3.41 21.25 0.64
CA ASP A 104 -4.53 20.77 1.47
C ASP A 104 -5.82 21.52 1.09
N ASP A 105 -6.86 20.80 0.72
CA ASP A 105 -8.13 21.37 0.26
C ASP A 105 -9.22 21.43 1.33
N ASN A 106 -9.00 20.79 2.48
CA ASN A 106 -9.97 20.69 3.56
C ASN A 106 -9.50 21.33 4.89
N GLY A 107 -8.22 21.67 5.01
CA GLY A 107 -7.63 22.37 6.15
C GLY A 107 -7.43 21.51 7.38
N ASP A 108 -7.30 20.18 7.22
CA ASP A 108 -7.13 19.26 8.34
C ASP A 108 -5.67 18.81 8.56
N GLU A 109 -4.77 19.16 7.63
CA GLU A 109 -3.35 18.89 7.76
C GLU A 109 -2.60 20.10 8.34
N ALA A 110 -1.75 19.84 9.32
CA ALA A 110 -1.04 20.88 10.07
C ALA A 110 0.12 21.51 9.28
N ASP A 111 0.60 20.87 8.24
CA ASP A 111 1.61 21.39 7.29
C ASP A 111 0.99 21.91 5.99
N GLU A 112 -0.35 21.99 5.92
CA GLU A 112 -1.14 22.47 4.79
C GLU A 112 -0.91 21.67 3.49
N LEU A 113 -0.55 20.37 3.61
CA LEU A 113 -0.26 19.50 2.47
C LEU A 113 -0.93 18.14 2.62
N ASP A 114 -1.64 17.71 1.58
CA ASP A 114 -2.07 16.32 1.38
C ASP A 114 -1.00 15.51 0.66
N GLU A 115 -0.91 14.22 0.94
CA GLU A 115 -0.18 13.28 0.12
C GLU A 115 -1.11 12.59 -0.87
N ALA A 116 -0.65 12.49 -2.12
CA ALA A 116 -1.39 11.80 -3.15
C ALA A 116 -0.55 10.72 -3.83
N LEU A 117 -1.15 9.55 -4.03
CA LEU A 117 -0.68 8.58 -5.00
C LEU A 117 -1.05 9.05 -6.41
N ILE A 118 -0.20 8.68 -7.38
CA ILE A 118 -0.36 9.11 -8.77
C ILE A 118 -0.89 7.95 -9.62
N PRO A 119 -2.20 7.90 -9.90
CA PRO A 119 -2.77 6.98 -10.88
C PRO A 119 -2.27 7.26 -12.30
N TYR A 120 -2.47 6.30 -13.20
CA TYR A 120 -2.02 6.38 -14.58
C TYR A 120 -2.54 7.61 -15.35
N ASP A 121 -3.74 8.07 -15.01
CA ASP A 121 -4.44 9.19 -15.64
C ASP A 121 -4.23 10.54 -14.93
N ALA A 122 -3.34 10.60 -13.92
CA ALA A 122 -3.00 11.85 -13.25
C ALA A 122 -1.86 12.59 -13.97
N GLN A 123 -1.94 13.93 -14.01
CA GLN A 123 -0.89 14.79 -14.55
C GLN A 123 -0.03 15.39 -13.43
N SER A 124 1.24 15.66 -13.73
CA SER A 124 2.20 16.17 -12.72
C SER A 124 2.04 17.63 -12.37
N THR A 125 1.29 18.40 -13.16
CA THR A 125 1.16 19.84 -13.02
C THR A 125 -0.30 20.29 -13.13
N TYR A 126 -0.66 21.29 -12.32
CA TYR A 126 -1.97 21.95 -12.38
C TYR A 126 -2.12 22.76 -13.68
N GLN A 127 -3.26 22.61 -14.33
CA GLN A 127 -3.61 23.36 -15.52
C GLN A 127 -5.08 23.79 -15.45
N LYS A 128 -5.32 25.06 -15.11
CA LYS A 128 -6.66 25.62 -14.91
C LYS A 128 -7.61 25.31 -16.07
N GLY A 129 -8.74 24.68 -15.76
CA GLY A 129 -9.78 24.32 -16.74
C GLY A 129 -9.42 23.11 -17.64
N ILE A 130 -8.27 22.48 -17.43
CA ILE A 130 -7.81 21.29 -18.16
C ILE A 130 -7.58 20.13 -17.20
N TYR A 131 -6.76 20.33 -16.17
CA TYR A 131 -6.47 19.34 -15.12
C TYR A 131 -6.21 20.04 -13.80
N GLU A 132 -7.07 19.84 -12.83
CA GLU A 132 -7.04 20.50 -11.53
C GLU A 132 -6.77 19.54 -10.36
N GLY A 133 -6.28 18.30 -10.67
CA GLY A 133 -5.90 17.31 -9.68
C GLY A 133 -6.94 16.20 -9.44
N GLU A 134 -8.01 16.18 -10.24
CA GLU A 134 -9.14 15.26 -10.09
C GLU A 134 -8.75 13.78 -10.12
N ASN A 135 -7.65 13.43 -10.78
CA ASN A 135 -7.17 12.04 -10.87
C ASN A 135 -6.05 11.69 -9.87
N HIS A 136 -5.61 12.63 -9.03
CA HIS A 136 -4.77 12.29 -7.88
C HIS A 136 -5.59 11.50 -6.85
N LEU A 137 -5.03 10.45 -6.29
CA LEU A 137 -5.67 9.70 -5.20
C LEU A 137 -5.10 10.20 -3.87
N ARG A 138 -5.79 11.15 -3.25
CA ARG A 138 -5.40 11.74 -1.97
C ARG A 138 -5.49 10.70 -0.84
N ASP A 139 -4.67 10.85 0.16
CA ASP A 139 -4.67 10.00 1.36
C ASP A 139 -6.03 10.01 2.08
N ASP A 140 -6.70 11.14 2.18
CA ASP A 140 -8.07 11.29 2.71
C ASP A 140 -9.12 10.44 1.97
N GLU A 141 -9.01 10.35 0.66
CA GLU A 141 -9.91 9.47 -0.11
C GLU A 141 -9.61 8.00 0.18
N LEU A 142 -8.33 7.65 0.25
CA LEU A 142 -7.91 6.28 0.56
C LEU A 142 -8.26 5.89 2.00
N GLU A 143 -8.17 6.81 2.97
CA GLU A 143 -8.55 6.59 4.35
C GLU A 143 -9.98 6.09 4.50
N LYS A 144 -10.93 6.65 3.74
CA LYS A 144 -12.35 6.23 3.75
C LYS A 144 -12.51 4.76 3.36
N PHE A 145 -11.72 4.29 2.40
CA PHE A 145 -11.70 2.88 2.01
C PHE A 145 -11.03 2.01 3.07
N LEU A 146 -9.94 2.46 3.68
CA LEU A 146 -9.27 1.74 4.76
C LEU A 146 -10.17 1.56 5.98
N ILE A 147 -10.91 2.59 6.37
CA ILE A 147 -11.92 2.49 7.44
C ILE A 147 -12.98 1.46 7.07
N SER A 148 -13.51 1.50 5.84
CA SER A 148 -14.54 0.57 5.38
C SER A 148 -14.04 -0.89 5.35
N ILE A 149 -12.80 -1.13 4.91
CA ILE A 149 -12.14 -2.43 4.95
C ILE A 149 -12.05 -2.93 6.40
N ARG A 150 -11.50 -2.11 7.31
CA ARG A 150 -11.29 -2.44 8.71
C ARG A 150 -12.60 -2.74 9.44
N GLN A 151 -13.66 -1.96 9.15
CA GLN A 151 -15.01 -2.23 9.66
C GLN A 151 -15.54 -3.57 9.19
N LYS A 152 -15.31 -3.89 7.89
CA LYS A 152 -15.82 -5.10 7.27
C LYS A 152 -15.19 -6.36 7.81
N ILE A 153 -13.86 -6.36 8.02
CA ILE A 153 -13.13 -7.53 8.53
C ILE A 153 -13.15 -7.66 10.05
N GLY A 154 -13.43 -6.57 10.77
CA GLY A 154 -13.54 -6.58 12.23
C GLY A 154 -12.23 -6.84 12.96
N ILE A 155 -12.30 -6.98 14.29
CA ILE A 155 -11.12 -7.06 15.18
C ILE A 155 -10.25 -8.31 14.93
N ASP A 156 -10.82 -9.37 14.39
CA ASP A 156 -10.14 -10.65 14.15
C ASP A 156 -9.40 -10.67 12.78
N GLY A 157 -9.63 -9.68 11.92
CA GLY A 157 -8.90 -9.49 10.68
C GLY A 157 -7.73 -8.55 10.82
N SER A 158 -6.90 -8.43 9.77
CA SER A 158 -5.76 -7.50 9.75
C SER A 158 -5.61 -6.79 8.40
N VAL A 159 -5.06 -5.56 8.43
CA VAL A 159 -4.73 -4.80 7.23
C VAL A 159 -3.24 -4.47 7.23
N LEU A 160 -2.57 -4.82 6.14
CA LEU A 160 -1.25 -4.30 5.78
C LEU A 160 -1.41 -3.40 4.57
N ILE A 161 -0.94 -2.16 4.65
CA ILE A 161 -0.82 -1.28 3.49
C ILE A 161 0.61 -0.81 3.34
N THR A 162 1.12 -0.84 2.11
CA THR A 162 2.50 -0.47 1.80
C THR A 162 2.53 0.50 0.64
N PHE A 163 3.26 1.61 0.81
CA PHE A 163 3.41 2.67 -0.18
C PHE A 163 4.85 2.75 -0.66
N ASP A 164 5.13 2.20 -1.83
CA ASP A 164 6.39 2.39 -2.52
C ASP A 164 6.27 3.56 -3.51
N ALA A 165 6.07 4.72 -2.94
CA ALA A 165 5.87 6.01 -3.58
C ALA A 165 6.52 7.10 -2.71
N CYS A 166 6.85 8.23 -3.31
CA CYS A 166 7.44 9.38 -2.63
C CYS A 166 6.53 10.60 -2.73
N HIS A 167 6.19 11.17 -1.59
CA HIS A 167 5.37 12.38 -1.49
C HIS A 167 6.21 13.61 -1.12
N SER A 168 7.53 13.63 -1.39
CA SER A 168 8.45 14.66 -0.90
C SER A 168 8.39 15.93 -1.74
N GLY A 169 7.53 16.88 -1.37
CA GLY A 169 7.52 18.24 -1.94
C GLY A 169 8.57 19.19 -1.36
N THR A 170 9.09 18.92 -0.16
CA THR A 170 9.96 19.86 0.60
C THR A 170 11.28 19.23 1.01
N ALA A 171 11.94 18.46 0.14
CA ALA A 171 13.26 17.93 0.41
C ALA A 171 14.26 19.09 0.62
N ASN A 172 14.31 19.67 1.82
CA ASN A 172 15.42 20.49 2.27
C ASN A 172 16.67 19.62 2.29
N ARG A 173 17.46 19.72 1.23
CA ARG A 173 18.89 19.44 1.05
C ARG A 173 19.64 18.85 2.27
N ILE A 174 19.23 17.69 2.74
CA ILE A 174 20.19 16.75 3.28
C ILE A 174 20.59 15.96 2.05
N GLU A 175 21.81 16.14 1.58
CA GLU A 175 22.44 15.31 0.55
C GLU A 175 22.45 13.88 1.12
N GLU A 176 21.37 13.15 0.87
CA GLU A 176 21.32 11.72 1.16
C GLU A 176 22.27 11.09 0.14
N TYR A 177 23.30 10.44 0.65
CA TYR A 177 24.31 9.77 -0.17
C TYR A 177 23.62 8.68 -0.99
N VAL A 178 23.35 8.96 -2.27
CA VAL A 178 22.79 8.01 -3.20
C VAL A 178 23.94 7.35 -3.92
N GLU A 179 24.10 6.04 -3.77
CA GLU A 179 25.19 5.28 -4.43
C GLU A 179 25.07 5.28 -5.97
N ASP A 180 23.91 5.61 -6.51
CA ASP A 180 23.64 5.69 -7.95
C ASP A 180 22.87 6.98 -8.25
N ASP A 181 23.58 8.01 -8.71
CA ASP A 181 23.01 9.33 -9.08
C ASP A 181 21.97 9.24 -10.21
N ASP A 182 21.93 8.12 -10.95
CA ASP A 182 21.01 7.87 -12.04
C ASP A 182 19.76 7.05 -11.62
N ALA A 183 19.65 6.69 -10.33
CA ALA A 183 18.53 5.89 -9.85
C ALA A 183 17.19 6.64 -10.02
N PRO A 184 16.17 6.04 -10.63
CA PRO A 184 14.86 6.67 -10.77
C PRO A 184 14.23 7.03 -9.41
N ILE A 185 13.53 8.17 -9.37
CA ILE A 185 12.81 8.66 -8.18
C ILE A 185 11.32 8.37 -8.38
N ARG A 186 10.67 7.88 -7.31
CA ARG A 186 9.24 7.56 -7.31
C ARG A 186 8.37 8.71 -6.82
N GLY A 187 8.58 9.89 -7.36
CA GLY A 187 7.83 11.09 -7.00
C GLY A 187 8.45 12.36 -7.58
N THR A 188 8.08 13.51 -7.03
CA THR A 188 8.56 14.82 -7.46
C THR A 188 8.71 15.74 -6.27
N ASN A 189 9.58 16.76 -6.41
CA ASN A 189 9.72 17.85 -5.42
C ASN A 189 8.71 18.99 -5.68
N VAL A 190 7.90 18.88 -6.72
CA VAL A 190 6.93 19.92 -7.08
C VAL A 190 5.63 19.64 -6.34
N ILE A 191 5.17 20.61 -5.56
CA ILE A 191 3.83 20.56 -4.93
C ILE A 191 2.79 20.84 -6.00
N PHE A 192 1.75 20.01 -6.05
CA PHE A 192 0.62 20.25 -6.94
C PHE A 192 -0.28 21.33 -6.35
N SER A 193 -0.28 22.51 -6.98
CA SER A 193 -1.03 23.69 -6.52
C SER A 193 -1.50 24.53 -7.70
N SER A 194 -2.63 25.21 -7.53
CA SER A 194 -3.12 26.23 -8.46
C SER A 194 -2.21 27.47 -8.49
N ASN A 195 -1.40 27.67 -7.44
CA ASN A 195 -0.41 28.71 -7.35
C ASN A 195 0.98 28.17 -7.71
N PRO A 196 1.57 28.50 -8.87
CA PRO A 196 2.89 27.99 -9.27
C PRO A 196 4.04 28.47 -8.37
N PHE A 197 3.78 29.44 -7.48
CA PHE A 197 4.73 29.95 -6.47
C PHE A 197 4.37 29.48 -5.05
N TYR A 198 3.53 28.45 -4.93
CA TYR A 198 3.14 27.94 -3.62
C TYR A 198 4.39 27.43 -2.88
N ILE A 199 4.56 27.92 -1.68
CA ILE A 199 5.60 27.49 -0.75
C ILE A 199 4.87 26.96 0.48
N ALA A 200 5.03 25.67 0.75
CA ALA A 200 4.47 25.10 1.96
C ALA A 200 5.01 25.82 3.20
N PRO A 201 4.17 26.06 4.21
CA PRO A 201 4.62 26.58 5.49
C PRO A 201 5.69 25.64 6.03
N GLY A 202 6.86 26.17 6.37
CA GLY A 202 8.05 25.40 6.73
C GLY A 202 7.75 24.35 7.80
N ASN A 203 8.32 23.18 7.66
CA ASN A 203 8.17 21.98 8.49
C ASN A 203 8.14 22.29 9.99
N LYS A 204 6.98 22.34 10.58
CA LYS A 204 6.82 21.92 11.96
C LYS A 204 6.85 20.39 11.91
N HIS A 205 7.84 19.77 12.54
CA HIS A 205 7.83 18.32 12.82
C HIS A 205 6.57 17.99 13.62
N ILE A 206 5.49 17.71 12.92
CA ILE A 206 4.26 17.25 13.52
C ILE A 206 4.27 15.74 13.30
N GLU A 207 4.39 15.00 14.42
CA GLU A 207 4.09 13.56 14.40
C GLU A 207 2.67 13.42 13.86
N ARG A 208 2.52 13.01 12.62
CA ARG A 208 1.23 12.59 12.08
C ARG A 208 0.76 11.40 12.90
N LYS A 209 -0.04 11.68 13.90
CA LYS A 209 -0.87 10.64 14.52
C LYS A 209 -1.94 10.31 13.48
N THR A 210 -1.70 9.29 12.68
CA THR A 210 -2.70 8.80 11.74
C THR A 210 -4.00 8.57 12.51
N LYS A 211 -5.04 9.33 12.18
CA LYS A 211 -6.40 9.18 12.74
C LYS A 211 -6.86 7.72 12.65
N LEU A 212 -6.35 6.99 11.65
CA LEU A 212 -6.55 5.56 11.42
C LEU A 212 -6.13 4.65 12.58
N ALA A 213 -5.03 4.93 13.27
CA ALA A 213 -4.51 4.03 14.31
C ALA A 213 -5.34 4.04 15.60
N GLN A 214 -6.12 5.09 15.86
CA GLN A 214 -6.78 5.34 17.15
C GLN A 214 -8.26 4.93 17.19
N GLN A 215 -8.82 4.37 16.12
CA GLN A 215 -10.23 4.00 16.08
C GLN A 215 -10.47 2.64 16.77
N ASN A 216 -11.00 2.69 17.98
CA ASN A 216 -11.37 1.49 18.75
C ASN A 216 -12.45 0.65 18.03
N GLY A 217 -12.31 -0.67 18.08
CA GLY A 217 -13.28 -1.61 17.51
C GLY A 217 -13.08 -1.94 16.03
N LEU A 218 -12.08 -1.34 15.37
CA LEU A 218 -11.68 -1.71 14.00
C LEU A 218 -10.53 -2.73 14.01
N SER A 219 -10.35 -3.43 12.89
CA SER A 219 -9.21 -4.33 12.73
C SER A 219 -7.88 -3.58 12.89
N PRO A 220 -6.81 -4.25 13.40
CA PRO A 220 -5.48 -3.68 13.39
C PRO A 220 -5.04 -3.34 11.96
N ILE A 221 -4.28 -2.25 11.83
CA ILE A 221 -3.69 -1.82 10.58
C ILE A 221 -2.20 -1.56 10.78
N CYS A 222 -1.39 -2.01 9.81
CA CYS A 222 0.02 -1.67 9.68
C CYS A 222 0.21 -0.88 8.38
N ILE A 223 0.78 0.31 8.48
CA ILE A 223 1.08 1.19 7.35
C ILE A 223 2.60 1.28 7.22
N ILE A 224 3.14 0.98 6.05
CA ILE A 224 4.57 1.06 5.77
C ILE A 224 4.76 1.92 4.53
N SER A 225 5.50 3.01 4.67
CA SER A 225 5.90 3.88 3.57
C SER A 225 7.39 3.72 3.28
N ALA A 226 7.79 3.83 2.02
CA ALA A 226 9.18 3.68 1.59
C ALA A 226 10.09 4.79 2.13
N CYS A 227 9.52 5.96 2.38
CA CYS A 227 10.24 7.14 2.85
C CYS A 227 9.34 8.00 3.74
N GLN A 228 9.96 8.90 4.49
CA GLN A 228 9.25 9.97 5.20
C GLN A 228 8.77 11.04 4.20
N PRO A 229 7.77 11.87 4.54
CA PRO A 229 7.23 12.90 3.65
C PRO A 229 8.25 13.88 3.07
N PHE A 230 9.39 14.07 3.75
CA PHE A 230 10.49 14.97 3.34
C PHE A 230 11.67 14.24 2.68
N GLN A 231 11.61 12.90 2.52
CA GLN A 231 12.67 12.09 1.93
C GLN A 231 12.33 11.69 0.51
N ARG A 232 13.34 11.51 -0.34
CA ARG A 232 13.18 10.95 -1.68
C ARG A 232 13.18 9.43 -1.62
N ASN A 233 12.28 8.80 -2.37
CA ASN A 233 12.28 7.36 -2.58
C ASN A 233 12.96 7.04 -3.91
N PHE A 234 14.20 6.55 -3.83
CA PHE A 234 14.96 6.08 -4.98
C PHE A 234 14.68 4.60 -5.23
N GLU A 235 14.78 4.19 -6.49
CA GLU A 235 14.77 2.77 -6.81
C GLU A 235 16.12 2.12 -6.45
N THR A 236 16.07 0.88 -5.99
CA THR A 236 17.25 0.09 -5.65
C THR A 236 17.67 -0.76 -6.84
N LYS A 237 18.96 -0.71 -7.20
CA LYS A 237 19.55 -1.56 -8.23
C LYS A 237 19.95 -2.92 -7.66
N VAL A 238 19.45 -3.99 -8.29
CA VAL A 238 19.81 -5.36 -7.93
C VAL A 238 20.22 -6.09 -9.21
N GLY A 239 21.48 -6.39 -9.33
CA GLY A 239 22.06 -6.87 -10.59
C GLY A 239 21.89 -5.84 -11.70
N ASN A 240 21.19 -6.21 -12.77
CA ASN A 240 20.94 -5.31 -13.90
C ASN A 240 19.53 -4.70 -13.89
N SER A 241 18.77 -4.84 -12.81
CA SER A 241 17.38 -4.40 -12.72
C SER A 241 17.20 -3.42 -11.57
N TYR A 242 16.27 -2.46 -11.74
CA TYR A 242 15.82 -1.57 -10.68
C TYR A 242 14.51 -2.07 -10.09
N TYR A 243 14.32 -1.82 -8.81
CA TYR A 243 13.14 -2.16 -8.04
C TYR A 243 12.82 -1.02 -7.07
N GLY A 244 11.58 -0.87 -6.69
CA GLY A 244 11.23 -0.05 -5.55
C GLY A 244 11.87 -0.57 -4.28
N THR A 245 12.45 0.31 -3.50
CA THR A 245 13.21 -0.06 -2.30
C THR A 245 12.34 -0.80 -1.29
N LEU A 246 11.11 -0.33 -1.08
CA LEU A 246 10.16 -1.00 -0.20
C LEU A 246 9.65 -2.31 -0.81
N SER A 247 9.34 -2.34 -2.10
CA SER A 247 8.87 -3.54 -2.82
C SER A 247 9.90 -4.67 -2.74
N TYR A 248 11.18 -4.35 -2.96
CA TYR A 248 12.24 -5.34 -2.86
C TYR A 248 12.47 -5.82 -1.42
N SER A 249 12.32 -4.93 -0.44
CA SER A 249 12.40 -5.29 0.98
C SER A 249 11.22 -6.17 1.40
N LEU A 250 10.01 -5.84 0.96
CA LEU A 250 8.81 -6.65 1.18
C LEU A 250 8.97 -8.05 0.55
N TYR A 251 9.48 -8.12 -0.67
CA TYR A 251 9.78 -9.40 -1.33
C TYR A 251 10.69 -10.30 -0.48
N LYS A 252 11.78 -9.76 0.09
CA LYS A 252 12.69 -10.52 0.97
C LYS A 252 11.97 -11.04 2.21
N VAL A 253 11.13 -10.22 2.84
CA VAL A 253 10.34 -10.60 4.01
C VAL A 253 9.33 -11.71 3.66
N LEU A 254 8.63 -11.59 2.53
CA LEU A 254 7.64 -12.58 2.10
C LEU A 254 8.28 -13.93 1.77
N ILE A 255 9.48 -13.97 1.17
CA ILE A 255 10.25 -15.21 0.99
C ILE A 255 10.54 -15.86 2.35
N TYR A 256 11.02 -15.07 3.31
CA TYR A 256 11.34 -15.58 4.63
C TYR A 256 10.11 -16.19 5.31
N ILE A 257 8.98 -15.47 5.30
CA ILE A 257 7.70 -15.95 5.86
C ILE A 257 7.25 -17.23 5.18
N SER A 258 7.25 -17.29 3.84
CA SER A 258 6.83 -18.47 3.09
C SER A 258 7.73 -19.67 3.38
N THR A 259 9.02 -19.46 3.59
CA THR A 259 9.97 -20.50 3.97
C THR A 259 9.66 -21.05 5.37
N LEU A 260 9.40 -20.16 6.35
CA LEU A 260 9.01 -20.58 7.70
C LEU A 260 7.70 -21.38 7.71
N GLU A 261 6.68 -20.94 6.95
CA GLU A 261 5.42 -21.68 6.83
C GLU A 261 5.63 -23.08 6.24
N ASN A 262 6.49 -23.22 5.23
CA ASN A 262 6.81 -24.51 4.64
C ASN A 262 7.55 -25.43 5.62
N LEU A 263 8.52 -24.91 6.36
CA LEU A 263 9.22 -25.65 7.41
C LEU A 263 8.25 -26.12 8.50
N ARG A 264 7.33 -25.26 8.92
CA ARG A 264 6.28 -25.61 9.90
C ARG A 264 5.36 -26.72 9.38
N LYS A 265 4.94 -26.63 8.11
CA LYS A 265 4.12 -27.69 7.45
C LYS A 265 4.88 -29.01 7.35
N ALA A 266 6.18 -28.98 7.08
CA ALA A 266 7.06 -30.15 7.03
C ALA A 266 7.38 -30.75 8.43
N GLY A 267 6.86 -30.18 9.51
CA GLY A 267 7.08 -30.67 10.88
C GLY A 267 8.44 -30.31 11.48
N VAL A 268 9.23 -29.47 10.80
CA VAL A 268 10.48 -28.94 11.35
C VAL A 268 10.13 -27.95 12.45
N GLY A 269 10.59 -28.19 13.67
CA GLY A 269 10.30 -27.33 14.84
C GLY A 269 9.25 -27.88 15.82
N LYS A 270 8.72 -29.07 15.62
CA LYS A 270 7.85 -29.76 16.60
C LYS A 270 8.63 -30.51 17.71
N SER A 271 9.85 -30.06 18.02
CA SER A 271 10.53 -30.57 19.22
C SER A 271 10.02 -29.81 20.45
N PRO A 272 9.54 -30.46 21.51
CA PRO A 272 8.93 -29.81 22.66
C PRO A 272 9.88 -28.93 23.49
N ASN A 273 11.17 -28.88 23.19
CA ASN A 273 12.21 -28.30 24.05
C ASN A 273 13.25 -27.40 23.36
N GLN A 274 12.95 -26.80 22.19
CA GLN A 274 13.86 -25.82 21.60
C GLN A 274 13.18 -24.44 21.54
N SER A 275 13.50 -23.61 22.55
CA SER A 275 13.30 -22.17 22.49
C SER A 275 14.35 -21.58 21.54
N PHE A 276 13.93 -21.06 20.38
CA PHE A 276 14.79 -20.22 19.55
C PHE A 276 14.88 -18.84 20.15
N LEU A 277 16.06 -18.49 20.68
CA LEU A 277 16.41 -17.12 20.99
C LEU A 277 16.84 -16.42 19.68
N PHE A 278 16.07 -15.40 19.29
CA PHE A 278 16.49 -14.46 18.25
C PHE A 278 17.37 -13.38 18.90
N TYR A 279 18.58 -13.22 18.38
CA TYR A 279 19.46 -12.09 18.64
C TYR A 279 19.32 -11.08 17.52
#